data_18751de8998e1809bedaf9ddedc37813
#
_entry.id   18751de8998e1809bedaf9ddedc37813
#
_cell.length_a   1.000
_cell.length_b   1.000
_cell.length_c   1.000
_cell.angle_alpha   90.00
_cell.angle_beta   90.00
_cell.angle_gamma   90.00
#
_symmetry.space_group_name_H-M   'P 1'
#
loop_
_entity.id
_entity.type
_entity.pdbx_description
1 polymer ?
#
loop_
_entity_poly.entity_id
_entity_poly.type
_entity_poly.pdbx_seq_one_letter_code
_entity_poly.pdbx_strand_id
1 'polypeptide(L)'
;SHDARSNDQNLCIGKSSGGIEVCINEVFLKSDLKIIIGLVEPHFMAGYSGGRKLISPGISSEKTIKCLHSYKLMSNENTLSCNLDNNPLNDEQQSIIKLLPKVFAINTIIDENKKLCFVNFGDIKNSHDLCVLEAKKSSLVYVDKHYDLIITSSAGYPLDKTYYQTIKGIITPLEILKKQGK
;
A
#
# COMPACT_ATOMS: atom_id res chain seq x y z
N SER A 1 11.27 17.78 -2.69
CA SER A 1 10.41 16.99 -1.77
C SER A 1 8.94 17.21 -2.13
N HIS A 2 8.08 16.24 -1.77
CA HIS A 2 6.63 16.36 -1.93
C HIS A 2 5.99 16.85 -0.62
N ASP A 3 5.08 17.81 -0.74
CA ASP A 3 4.19 18.24 0.35
C ASP A 3 2.73 18.01 -0.08
N ALA A 4 2.07 17.04 0.57
CA ALA A 4 0.68 16.69 0.27
C ALA A 4 -0.32 17.83 0.56
N ARG A 5 0.05 18.80 1.41
CA ARG A 5 -0.80 19.94 1.82
C ARG A 5 -0.63 21.16 0.92
N SER A 6 0.45 21.20 0.13
CA SER A 6 0.71 22.32 -0.78
C SER A 6 -0.18 22.23 -2.01
N ASN A 7 -1.13 23.15 -2.15
CA ASN A 7 -1.97 23.23 -3.36
C ASN A 7 -1.16 23.55 -4.62
N ASP A 8 -0.08 24.30 -4.47
CA ASP A 8 0.77 24.73 -5.59
C ASP A 8 1.68 23.61 -6.13
N GLN A 9 1.87 22.55 -5.34
CA GLN A 9 2.70 21.42 -5.73
C GLN A 9 1.90 20.22 -6.27
N ASN A 10 0.57 20.29 -6.25
CA ASN A 10 -0.30 19.19 -6.62
C ASN A 10 -1.25 19.60 -7.74
N LEU A 11 -1.17 18.94 -8.89
CA LEU A 11 -2.07 19.12 -10.01
C LEU A 11 -3.13 18.03 -10.05
N CYS A 12 -4.38 18.45 -10.29
CA CYS A 12 -5.50 17.51 -10.44
C CYS A 12 -5.56 17.01 -11.88
N ILE A 13 -5.58 15.69 -12.04
CA ILE A 13 -5.49 14.98 -13.33
C ILE A 13 -6.79 14.27 -13.72
N GLY A 14 -7.82 14.33 -12.89
CA GLY A 14 -9.11 13.69 -13.15
C GLY A 14 -9.69 13.04 -11.91
N LYS A 15 -10.56 12.05 -12.15
CA LYS A 15 -11.21 11.26 -11.09
C LYS A 15 -10.91 9.78 -11.27
N SER A 16 -10.76 9.07 -10.15
CA SER A 16 -10.69 7.62 -10.12
C SER A 16 -12.02 6.98 -10.51
N SER A 17 -12.06 5.66 -10.64
CA SER A 17 -13.30 4.93 -10.97
C SER A 17 -14.40 5.09 -9.92
N GLY A 18 -14.05 5.25 -8.65
CA GLY A 18 -15.00 5.54 -7.56
C GLY A 18 -15.30 7.02 -7.37
N GLY A 19 -14.83 7.90 -8.28
CA GLY A 19 -15.13 9.33 -8.26
C GLY A 19 -14.23 10.18 -7.37
N ILE A 20 -13.14 9.64 -6.85
CA ILE A 20 -12.16 10.38 -6.04
C ILE A 20 -11.41 11.35 -6.95
N GLU A 21 -11.40 12.64 -6.59
CA GLU A 21 -10.55 13.63 -7.27
C GLU A 21 -9.07 13.34 -7.02
N VAL A 22 -8.32 13.20 -8.10
CA VAL A 22 -6.92 12.76 -8.07
C VAL A 22 -6.02 13.93 -8.35
N CYS A 23 -5.30 14.40 -7.33
CA CYS A 23 -4.30 15.45 -7.46
C CYS A 23 -2.94 14.89 -7.00
N ILE A 24 -1.93 15.01 -7.86
CA ILE A 24 -0.61 14.40 -7.72
C ILE A 24 0.47 15.47 -7.88
N ASN A 25 1.63 15.22 -7.31
CA ASN A 25 2.79 16.08 -7.37
C ASN A 25 3.11 16.54 -8.81
N GLU A 26 3.18 17.85 -9.01
CA GLU A 26 3.38 18.49 -10.31
C GLU A 26 4.71 18.12 -10.96
N VAL A 27 5.79 18.04 -10.17
CA VAL A 27 7.13 17.72 -10.68
C VAL A 27 7.12 16.29 -11.27
N PHE A 28 6.48 15.34 -10.58
CA PHE A 28 6.31 13.99 -11.11
C PHE A 28 5.50 13.97 -12.40
N LEU A 29 4.42 14.73 -12.47
CA LEU A 29 3.55 14.77 -13.66
C LEU A 29 4.25 15.37 -14.87
N LYS A 30 5.06 16.41 -14.67
CA LYS A 30 5.79 17.12 -15.74
C LYS A 30 7.09 16.44 -16.18
N SER A 31 7.57 15.43 -15.45
CA SER A 31 8.80 14.71 -15.81
C SER A 31 8.61 13.89 -17.09
N ASP A 32 9.60 13.85 -17.97
CA ASP A 32 9.56 13.04 -19.20
C ASP A 32 9.63 11.55 -18.90
N LEU A 33 10.46 11.15 -17.95
CA LEU A 33 10.61 9.78 -17.47
C LEU A 33 10.16 9.66 -16.03
N LYS A 34 9.22 8.74 -15.78
CA LYS A 34 8.64 8.47 -14.47
C LYS A 34 9.07 7.10 -13.97
N ILE A 35 9.94 7.09 -12.96
CA ILE A 35 10.41 5.88 -12.30
C ILE A 35 10.11 6.01 -10.80
N ILE A 36 9.43 5.02 -10.24
CA ILE A 36 9.20 4.89 -8.80
C ILE A 36 10.04 3.74 -8.25
N ILE A 37 10.51 3.89 -7.02
CA ILE A 37 11.32 2.87 -6.33
C ILE A 37 10.69 2.59 -4.99
N GLY A 38 10.42 1.33 -4.68
CA GLY A 38 9.79 0.99 -3.41
C GLY A 38 9.88 -0.47 -2.99
N LEU A 39 9.62 -0.65 -1.70
CA LEU A 39 9.54 -1.93 -1.04
C LEU A 39 8.15 -2.54 -1.22
N VAL A 40 8.10 -3.84 -1.55
CA VAL A 40 6.86 -4.62 -1.59
C VAL A 40 6.84 -5.57 -0.39
N GLU A 41 5.85 -5.40 0.43
CA GLU A 41 5.59 -6.17 1.65
C GLU A 41 4.08 -6.22 1.94
N PRO A 42 3.58 -7.14 2.76
CA PRO A 42 2.19 -7.16 3.20
C PRO A 42 1.75 -5.82 3.78
N HIS A 43 0.54 -5.40 3.43
CA HIS A 43 -0.03 -4.15 3.94
C HIS A 43 -1.48 -4.38 4.38
N PHE A 44 -1.77 -4.05 5.62
CA PHE A 44 -3.01 -4.41 6.34
C PHE A 44 -4.33 -3.99 5.67
N MET A 45 -4.33 -3.03 4.75
CA MET A 45 -5.54 -2.60 4.02
C MET A 45 -5.38 -2.60 2.49
N ALA A 46 -4.19 -2.34 1.97
CA ALA A 46 -3.96 -2.27 0.51
C ALA A 46 -3.45 -3.59 -0.08
N GLY A 47 -3.49 -4.68 0.68
CA GLY A 47 -2.92 -5.96 0.33
C GLY A 47 -1.39 -5.96 0.40
N TYR A 48 -0.75 -5.20 -0.47
CA TYR A 48 0.72 -5.04 -0.53
C TYR A 48 1.12 -3.58 -0.71
N SER A 49 2.30 -3.22 -0.18
CA SER A 49 2.97 -1.94 -0.42
C SER A 49 3.66 -1.92 -1.79
N GLY A 50 4.43 -0.86 -2.08
CA GLY A 50 5.12 -0.70 -3.37
C GLY A 50 4.20 -0.34 -4.53
N GLY A 51 4.74 -0.33 -5.73
CA GLY A 51 4.02 -0.07 -6.96
C GLY A 51 3.10 1.16 -6.90
N ARG A 52 1.83 0.97 -7.18
CA ARG A 52 0.79 2.00 -7.19
C ARG A 52 0.72 2.85 -5.92
N LYS A 53 1.08 2.29 -4.75
CA LYS A 53 1.05 3.02 -3.48
C LYS A 53 2.08 4.15 -3.41
N LEU A 54 3.17 4.06 -4.15
CA LEU A 54 4.17 5.12 -4.23
C LEU A 54 3.63 6.36 -4.95
N ILE A 55 2.61 6.18 -5.78
CA ILE A 55 1.88 7.27 -6.43
C ILE A 55 0.74 7.73 -5.52
N SER A 56 -0.15 6.81 -5.15
CA SER A 56 -1.29 7.13 -4.31
C SER A 56 -1.41 6.12 -3.16
N PRO A 57 -1.15 6.56 -1.94
CA PRO A 57 -1.05 7.94 -1.42
C PRO A 57 0.31 8.63 -1.57
N GLY A 58 1.39 7.98 -1.98
CA GLY A 58 2.77 8.40 -1.79
C GLY A 58 3.13 9.82 -2.24
N ILE A 59 2.63 10.26 -3.40
CA ILE A 59 2.84 11.61 -3.94
C ILE A 59 1.53 12.32 -4.30
N SER A 60 0.42 11.90 -3.66
CA SER A 60 -0.90 12.50 -3.83
C SER A 60 -1.12 13.66 -2.85
N SER A 61 -2.08 14.55 -3.19
CA SER A 61 -2.52 15.61 -2.28
C SER A 61 -3.21 15.03 -1.03
N GLU A 62 -3.23 15.79 0.06
CA GLU A 62 -3.90 15.43 1.31
C GLU A 62 -5.39 15.09 1.07
N LYS A 63 -6.06 15.81 0.18
CA LYS A 63 -7.47 15.57 -0.18
C LYS A 63 -7.66 14.18 -0.80
N THR A 64 -6.83 13.82 -1.76
CA THR A 64 -6.84 12.50 -2.39
C THR A 64 -6.53 11.40 -1.36
N ILE A 65 -5.53 11.62 -0.50
CA ILE A 65 -5.15 10.69 0.58
C ILE A 65 -6.33 10.45 1.53
N LYS A 66 -7.01 11.50 2.00
CA LYS A 66 -8.18 11.38 2.89
C LYS A 66 -9.31 10.58 2.27
N CYS A 67 -9.59 10.77 0.99
CA CYS A 67 -10.61 9.99 0.28
C CYS A 67 -10.27 8.50 0.21
N LEU A 68 -9.00 8.15 -0.05
CA LEU A 68 -8.53 6.76 -0.05
C LEU A 68 -8.55 6.11 1.35
N HIS A 69 -8.53 6.91 2.40
CA HIS A 69 -8.66 6.45 3.79
C HIS A 69 -10.09 6.66 4.34
N SER A 70 -11.09 6.76 3.46
CA SER A 70 -12.48 6.90 3.88
C SER A 70 -13.01 5.62 4.53
N TYR A 71 -13.98 5.79 5.45
CA TYR A 71 -14.65 4.66 6.09
C TYR A 71 -15.22 3.66 5.06
N LYS A 72 -15.80 4.16 3.96
CA LYS A 72 -16.35 3.33 2.88
C LYS A 72 -15.35 2.33 2.32
N LEU A 73 -14.09 2.74 2.09
CA LEU A 73 -13.05 1.88 1.57
C LEU A 73 -12.45 1.00 2.68
N MET A 74 -12.27 1.55 3.89
CA MET A 74 -11.61 0.86 4.99
C MET A 74 -12.47 -0.23 5.65
N SER A 75 -13.80 -0.07 5.66
CA SER A 75 -14.71 -1.04 6.29
C SER A 75 -15.12 -2.20 5.37
N ASN A 76 -14.63 -2.23 4.14
CA ASN A 76 -14.91 -3.33 3.23
C ASN A 76 -14.15 -4.59 3.66
N GLU A 77 -14.83 -5.73 3.66
CA GLU A 77 -14.29 -7.02 4.08
C GLU A 77 -13.08 -7.49 3.25
N ASN A 78 -12.94 -7.02 2.01
CA ASN A 78 -11.82 -7.33 1.14
C ASN A 78 -10.63 -6.36 1.31
N THR A 79 -10.77 -5.32 2.13
CA THR A 79 -9.68 -4.38 2.46
C THR A 79 -8.78 -5.00 3.54
N LEU A 80 -8.04 -6.04 3.16
CA LEU A 80 -7.26 -6.89 4.05
C LEU A 80 -5.78 -6.94 3.67
N SER A 81 -4.98 -7.43 4.62
CA SER A 81 -3.58 -7.76 4.38
C SER A 81 -3.46 -8.88 3.34
N CYS A 82 -2.44 -8.79 2.50
CA CYS A 82 -2.12 -9.79 1.46
C CYS A 82 -3.22 -10.02 0.41
N ASN A 83 -4.31 -9.26 0.43
CA ASN A 83 -5.42 -9.38 -0.51
C ASN A 83 -5.43 -8.23 -1.53
N LEU A 84 -5.30 -8.56 -2.81
CA LEU A 84 -5.47 -7.64 -3.94
C LEU A 84 -6.79 -7.85 -4.68
N ASP A 85 -7.42 -9.02 -4.50
CA ASP A 85 -8.60 -9.41 -5.25
C ASP A 85 -9.86 -8.78 -4.63
N ASN A 86 -10.64 -8.09 -5.44
CA ASN A 86 -11.84 -7.37 -5.01
C ASN A 86 -11.58 -6.39 -3.83
N ASN A 87 -10.35 -5.96 -3.65
CA ASN A 87 -9.97 -4.97 -2.64
C ASN A 87 -10.26 -3.57 -3.19
N PRO A 88 -11.29 -2.86 -2.68
CA PRO A 88 -11.71 -1.59 -3.26
C PRO A 88 -10.65 -0.49 -3.17
N LEU A 89 -9.76 -0.55 -2.16
CA LEU A 89 -8.64 0.38 -2.08
C LEU A 89 -7.61 0.10 -3.17
N ASN A 90 -7.30 -1.18 -3.44
CA ASN A 90 -6.44 -1.56 -4.55
C ASN A 90 -7.04 -1.12 -5.89
N ASP A 91 -8.34 -1.33 -6.10
CA ASP A 91 -9.03 -0.99 -7.35
C ASP A 91 -9.01 0.52 -7.61
N GLU A 92 -9.26 1.33 -6.56
CA GLU A 92 -9.13 2.79 -6.64
C GLU A 92 -7.69 3.21 -7.02
N GLN A 93 -6.69 2.66 -6.34
CA GLN A 93 -5.29 2.94 -6.64
C GLN A 93 -4.90 2.52 -8.07
N GLN A 94 -5.37 1.38 -8.55
CA GLN A 94 -5.16 0.95 -9.94
C GLN A 94 -5.85 1.89 -10.94
N SER A 95 -7.05 2.37 -10.62
CA SER A 95 -7.75 3.34 -11.48
C SER A 95 -7.02 4.67 -11.57
N ILE A 96 -6.38 5.11 -10.47
CA ILE A 96 -5.54 6.31 -10.46
C ILE A 96 -4.34 6.14 -11.39
N ILE A 97 -3.68 4.99 -11.37
CA ILE A 97 -2.54 4.73 -12.27
C ILE A 97 -2.94 4.83 -13.74
N LYS A 98 -4.16 4.44 -14.10
CA LYS A 98 -4.66 4.55 -15.48
C LYS A 98 -4.84 5.99 -15.97
N LEU A 99 -4.89 6.97 -15.08
CA LEU A 99 -4.92 8.40 -15.44
C LEU A 99 -3.54 8.95 -15.80
N LEU A 100 -2.48 8.21 -15.50
CA LEU A 100 -1.11 8.64 -15.69
C LEU A 100 -0.56 8.15 -17.05
N PRO A 101 0.41 8.87 -17.61
CA PRO A 101 1.22 8.32 -18.68
C PRO A 101 2.04 7.14 -18.16
N LYS A 102 2.80 6.50 -19.04
CA LYS A 102 3.62 5.34 -18.69
C LYS A 102 4.54 5.62 -17.50
N VAL A 103 4.43 4.79 -16.46
CA VAL A 103 5.26 4.82 -15.27
C VAL A 103 6.00 3.49 -15.15
N PHE A 104 7.28 3.55 -14.85
CA PHE A 104 8.10 2.39 -14.53
C PHE A 104 8.29 2.27 -13.03
N ALA A 105 8.48 1.05 -12.56
CA ALA A 105 8.74 0.76 -11.15
C ALA A 105 9.97 -0.12 -10.98
N ILE A 106 10.79 0.22 -10.00
CA ILE A 106 11.76 -0.69 -9.39
C ILE A 106 11.13 -1.13 -8.07
N ASN A 107 10.75 -2.40 -7.98
CA ASN A 107 10.18 -2.99 -6.79
C ASN A 107 11.21 -3.92 -6.14
N THR A 108 11.30 -3.85 -4.81
CA THR A 108 12.28 -4.62 -4.03
C THR A 108 11.59 -5.39 -2.91
N ILE A 109 12.20 -6.49 -2.48
CA ILE A 109 11.87 -7.22 -1.26
C ILE A 109 13.16 -7.31 -0.45
N ILE A 110 13.06 -7.08 0.85
CA ILE A 110 14.15 -7.24 1.82
C ILE A 110 13.75 -8.26 2.88
N ASP A 111 14.74 -8.93 3.48
CA ASP A 111 14.54 -9.80 4.63
C ASP A 111 14.53 -9.01 5.96
N GLU A 112 14.38 -9.73 7.07
CA GLU A 112 14.42 -9.18 8.43
C GLU A 112 15.76 -8.52 8.80
N ASN A 113 16.84 -8.88 8.09
CA ASN A 113 18.17 -8.28 8.24
C ASN A 113 18.38 -7.09 7.29
N LYS A 114 17.31 -6.64 6.58
CA LYS A 114 17.34 -5.57 5.58
C LYS A 114 18.24 -5.86 4.37
N LYS A 115 18.50 -7.14 4.09
CA LYS A 115 19.20 -7.56 2.88
C LYS A 115 18.23 -7.66 1.71
N LEU A 116 18.68 -7.22 0.53
CA LEU A 116 17.90 -7.30 -0.70
C LEU A 116 17.75 -8.78 -1.11
N CYS A 117 16.49 -9.26 -1.12
CA CYS A 117 16.15 -10.62 -1.52
C CYS A 117 15.66 -10.71 -2.95
N PHE A 118 14.99 -9.67 -3.41
CA PHE A 118 14.45 -9.61 -4.76
C PHE A 118 14.40 -8.17 -5.27
N VAL A 119 14.65 -7.99 -6.55
CA VAL A 119 14.48 -6.71 -7.25
C VAL A 119 14.02 -6.99 -8.67
N ASN A 120 13.09 -6.19 -9.14
CA ASN A 120 12.74 -6.16 -10.54
C ASN A 120 12.49 -4.73 -11.04
N PHE A 121 12.50 -4.58 -12.36
CA PHE A 121 12.18 -3.34 -13.04
C PHE A 121 11.20 -3.60 -14.18
N GLY A 122 10.25 -2.73 -14.37
CA GLY A 122 9.31 -2.83 -15.49
C GLY A 122 8.17 -1.82 -15.40
N ASP A 123 7.13 -2.06 -16.19
CA ASP A 123 5.87 -1.35 -16.07
C ASP A 123 5.34 -1.43 -14.64
N ILE A 124 4.76 -0.33 -14.14
CA ILE A 124 4.36 -0.20 -12.72
C ILE A 124 3.48 -1.35 -12.23
N LYS A 125 2.53 -1.80 -13.06
CA LYS A 125 1.63 -2.89 -12.68
C LYS A 125 2.33 -4.24 -12.76
N ASN A 126 2.93 -4.56 -13.90
CA ASN A 126 3.54 -5.85 -14.14
C ASN A 126 4.71 -6.12 -13.19
N SER A 127 5.55 -5.11 -12.96
CA SER A 127 6.65 -5.20 -12.00
C SER A 127 6.16 -5.41 -10.56
N HIS A 128 5.06 -4.74 -10.16
CA HIS A 128 4.46 -4.92 -8.85
C HIS A 128 3.86 -6.31 -8.69
N ASP A 129 3.10 -6.80 -9.68
CA ASP A 129 2.47 -8.12 -9.64
C ASP A 129 3.51 -9.25 -9.48
N LEU A 130 4.61 -9.19 -10.22
CA LEU A 130 5.73 -10.13 -10.08
C LEU A 130 6.36 -10.07 -8.67
N CYS A 131 6.56 -8.86 -8.14
CA CYS A 131 7.14 -8.70 -6.82
C CYS A 131 6.19 -9.19 -5.71
N VAL A 132 4.87 -9.02 -5.88
CA VAL A 132 3.85 -9.56 -4.97
C VAL A 132 3.88 -11.09 -4.96
N LEU A 133 4.00 -11.74 -6.12
CA LEU A 133 4.13 -13.20 -6.20
C LEU A 133 5.35 -13.70 -5.42
N GLU A 134 6.46 -12.98 -5.49
CA GLU A 134 7.67 -13.32 -4.75
C GLU A 134 7.53 -13.04 -3.24
N ALA A 135 6.94 -11.89 -2.87
CA ALA A 135 6.67 -11.55 -1.48
C ALA A 135 5.76 -12.57 -0.77
N LYS A 136 4.76 -13.11 -1.49
CA LYS A 136 3.87 -14.16 -0.95
C LYS A 136 4.64 -15.38 -0.44
N LYS A 137 5.72 -15.78 -1.11
CA LYS A 137 6.50 -16.98 -0.75
C LYS A 137 7.16 -16.85 0.62
N SER A 138 7.56 -15.64 1.00
CA SER A 138 8.28 -15.37 2.25
C SER A 138 7.42 -14.79 3.37
N SER A 139 6.29 -14.15 3.03
CA SER A 139 5.49 -13.40 4.02
C SER A 139 4.18 -14.06 4.43
N LEU A 140 3.72 -15.09 3.70
CA LEU A 140 2.51 -15.82 4.08
C LEU A 140 2.85 -17.07 4.88
N VAL A 141 2.27 -17.18 6.05
CA VAL A 141 2.32 -18.38 6.88
C VAL A 141 0.90 -18.89 7.09
N TYR A 142 0.65 -20.09 6.65
CA TYR A 142 -0.64 -20.75 6.85
C TYR A 142 -0.67 -21.44 8.21
N VAL A 143 -1.75 -21.22 8.94
CA VAL A 143 -2.02 -21.89 10.21
C VAL A 143 -3.30 -22.73 10.11
N ASP A 144 -3.34 -23.85 10.81
CA ASP A 144 -4.43 -24.84 10.75
C ASP A 144 -5.53 -24.59 11.79
N LYS A 145 -5.34 -23.63 12.70
CA LYS A 145 -6.27 -23.35 13.80
C LYS A 145 -6.27 -21.88 14.21
N HIS A 146 -7.34 -21.49 14.91
CA HIS A 146 -7.42 -20.21 15.62
C HIS A 146 -6.93 -20.38 17.06
N TYR A 147 -6.38 -19.31 17.62
CA TYR A 147 -5.75 -19.29 18.94
C TYR A 147 -6.59 -18.53 19.96
N ASP A 148 -6.53 -18.95 21.22
CA ASP A 148 -7.21 -18.28 22.34
C ASP A 148 -6.43 -17.04 22.81
N LEU A 149 -5.12 -17.05 22.64
CA LEU A 149 -4.21 -15.96 23.00
C LEU A 149 -3.17 -15.76 21.90
N ILE A 150 -2.98 -14.49 21.50
CA ILE A 150 -1.94 -14.11 20.56
C ILE A 150 -1.14 -12.94 21.15
N ILE A 151 0.17 -13.06 21.14
CA ILE A 151 1.09 -11.99 21.53
C ILE A 151 1.68 -11.40 20.25
N THR A 152 1.50 -10.11 20.07
CA THR A 152 2.01 -9.37 18.90
C THR A 152 2.75 -8.12 19.32
N SER A 153 3.52 -7.56 18.42
CA SER A 153 4.28 -6.32 18.62
C SER A 153 4.21 -5.45 17.38
N SER A 154 4.24 -4.15 17.59
CA SER A 154 4.37 -3.15 16.50
C SER A 154 5.84 -2.79 16.23
N ALA A 155 6.77 -3.65 16.63
CA ALA A 155 8.22 -3.60 16.41
C ALA A 155 8.96 -2.45 17.12
N GLY A 156 8.29 -1.65 17.94
CA GLY A 156 8.92 -0.57 18.73
C GLY A 156 9.32 0.65 17.92
N TYR A 157 9.94 1.62 18.62
CA TYR A 157 10.41 2.87 18.00
C TYR A 157 11.53 2.59 16.98
N PRO A 158 11.53 3.26 15.81
CA PRO A 158 10.60 4.33 15.36
C PRO A 158 9.35 3.83 14.61
N LEU A 159 9.14 2.53 14.46
CA LEU A 159 8.09 1.96 13.63
C LEU A 159 6.69 2.19 14.23
N ASP A 160 6.56 2.17 15.56
CA ASP A 160 5.31 2.36 16.29
C ASP A 160 5.09 3.81 16.78
N LYS A 161 5.80 4.78 16.21
CA LYS A 161 5.79 6.20 16.64
C LYS A 161 4.40 6.85 16.66
N THR A 162 3.44 6.33 15.88
CA THR A 162 2.08 6.86 15.81
C THR A 162 1.05 5.77 16.09
N TYR A 163 -0.11 6.17 16.61
CA TYR A 163 -1.25 5.26 16.81
C TYR A 163 -1.59 4.46 15.54
N TYR A 164 -1.56 5.12 14.37
CA TYR A 164 -1.78 4.46 13.08
C TYR A 164 -0.78 3.32 12.81
N GLN A 165 0.46 3.47 13.20
CA GLN A 165 1.47 2.41 13.02
C GLN A 165 1.27 1.28 14.05
N THR A 166 0.91 1.62 15.29
CA THR A 166 0.63 0.64 16.35
C THR A 166 -0.55 -0.28 15.98
N ILE A 167 -1.60 0.27 15.37
CA ILE A 167 -2.77 -0.50 14.90
C ILE A 167 -2.37 -1.63 13.94
N LYS A 168 -1.32 -1.49 13.16
CA LYS A 168 -0.86 -2.55 12.25
C LYS A 168 -0.51 -3.85 12.99
N GLY A 169 0.15 -3.73 14.15
CA GLY A 169 0.45 -4.88 14.99
C GLY A 169 -0.80 -5.52 15.59
N ILE A 170 -1.82 -4.73 15.90
CA ILE A 170 -3.09 -5.23 16.46
C ILE A 170 -3.91 -5.97 15.40
N ILE A 171 -3.98 -5.44 14.17
CA ILE A 171 -4.82 -5.99 13.11
C ILE A 171 -4.25 -7.30 12.55
N THR A 172 -2.94 -7.42 12.44
CA THR A 172 -2.27 -8.58 11.82
C THR A 172 -2.74 -9.94 12.36
N PRO A 173 -2.89 -10.16 13.69
CA PRO A 173 -3.29 -11.46 14.20
C PRO A 173 -4.80 -11.69 14.24
N LEU A 174 -5.66 -10.73 13.89
CA LEU A 174 -7.11 -10.85 14.05
C LEU A 174 -7.70 -12.03 13.26
N GLU A 175 -7.14 -12.36 12.11
CA GLU A 175 -7.64 -13.45 11.27
C GLU A 175 -7.47 -14.84 11.89
N ILE A 176 -6.53 -14.96 12.82
CA ILE A 176 -6.23 -16.24 13.49
C ILE A 176 -6.62 -16.26 14.98
N LEU A 177 -7.23 -15.17 15.46
CA LEU A 177 -7.73 -15.06 16.83
C LEU A 177 -9.16 -15.59 16.92
N LYS A 178 -9.46 -16.42 17.94
CA LYS A 178 -10.83 -16.86 18.23
C LYS A 178 -11.71 -15.68 18.64
N LYS A 179 -13.04 -15.79 18.42
CA LYS A 179 -14.03 -14.73 18.72
C LYS A 179 -13.95 -14.12 20.13
N GLN A 180 -13.49 -14.87 21.12
CA GLN A 180 -13.32 -14.42 22.51
C GLN A 180 -11.86 -14.48 22.96
N GLY A 181 -10.94 -14.60 22.01
CA GLY A 181 -9.50 -14.64 22.26
C GLY A 181 -8.95 -13.26 22.67
N LYS A 182 -7.76 -13.28 23.22
CA LYS A 182 -7.03 -12.11 23.74
C LYS A 182 -5.73 -11.91 22.99
#